data_062f23937b9f737136924b54fa3e1b17
#
_entry.id   062f23937b9f737136924b54fa3e1b17
#
_cell.length_a   1.000
_cell.length_b   1.000
_cell.length_c   1.000
_cell.angle_alpha   90.00
_cell.angle_beta   90.00
_cell.angle_gamma   90.00
#
_symmetry.space_group_name_H-M   'P 1'
#
loop_
_entity.id
_entity.type
_entity.pdbx_description
1 polymer ?
#
loop_
_entity_poly.entity_id
_entity_poly.type
_entity_poly.pdbx_seq_one_letter_code
_entity_poly.pdbx_strand_id
1 'polypeptide(L)'
;MRALPLTDFRSLIKGKTIFLLIVVFLIGAISNFPAKAFVRYVLPASIIVNGTSGTVWYGSASEVSVNKLFLRDIRWSIKPIMLLSGNLSYKISLYPFNGKIDGLVSSNFTGSLTYHDIKGSLSEGTLSELFPYLGIDGEINLNINSLKLVNNLPVMMDGNINIINLKINGLSDQSIGNYLLKFDPTIDSIIGSIESENALIDVAGVIKLETDGSYEITGVVSPNQFTPEKITVLLGFLGTPNNLNQRDFRFEGRL
;
A
#
# COMPACT_ATOMS: atom_id res chain seq x y z
N MET A 1 25.99 -72.35 -8.09
CA MET A 1 25.30 -71.09 -7.93
C MET A 1 25.61 -70.51 -6.55
N ARG A 2 26.51 -69.50 -6.49
CA ARG A 2 26.86 -68.83 -5.23
C ARG A 2 25.85 -67.74 -5.02
N ALA A 3 25.01 -67.81 -3.96
CA ALA A 3 24.16 -66.76 -3.52
C ALA A 3 25.03 -65.56 -3.12
N LEU A 4 24.78 -64.40 -3.73
CA LEU A 4 25.37 -63.12 -3.31
C LEU A 4 24.85 -62.82 -1.90
N PRO A 5 25.71 -62.42 -0.96
CA PRO A 5 25.26 -62.00 0.35
C PRO A 5 24.44 -60.75 0.20
N LEU A 6 23.22 -60.78 0.67
CA LEU A 6 22.41 -59.58 0.90
C LEU A 6 23.15 -58.75 1.93
N THR A 7 24.05 -57.92 1.46
CA THR A 7 24.74 -56.93 2.29
C THR A 7 23.71 -56.09 3.01
N ASP A 8 23.85 -56.04 4.28
CA ASP A 8 23.03 -55.42 5.31
C ASP A 8 22.78 -53.95 4.96
N PHE A 9 21.69 -53.68 4.26
CA PHE A 9 21.25 -52.33 3.91
C PHE A 9 21.04 -51.46 5.16
N ARG A 10 20.88 -52.07 6.34
CA ARG A 10 20.72 -51.38 7.63
C ARG A 10 22.00 -50.71 8.12
N SER A 11 23.18 -51.14 7.73
CA SER A 11 24.43 -50.52 8.20
C SER A 11 24.86 -49.27 7.42
N LEU A 12 24.28 -49.03 6.24
CA LEU A 12 24.62 -47.90 5.37
C LEU A 12 23.90 -46.58 5.74
N ILE A 13 22.81 -46.65 6.51
CA ILE A 13 22.09 -45.48 6.91
C ILE A 13 22.60 -44.99 8.27
N LYS A 14 23.78 -44.36 8.26
CA LYS A 14 24.29 -43.64 9.44
C LYS A 14 23.30 -42.52 9.77
N GLY A 15 23.06 -42.23 11.08
CA GLY A 15 22.13 -41.18 11.54
C GLY A 15 22.33 -39.83 10.82
N LYS A 16 23.55 -39.51 10.41
CA LYS A 16 23.87 -38.31 9.59
C LYS A 16 23.20 -38.30 8.21
N THR A 17 23.06 -39.49 7.56
CA THR A 17 22.41 -39.62 6.25
C THR A 17 20.89 -39.43 6.37
N ILE A 18 20.28 -40.00 7.44
CA ILE A 18 18.85 -39.78 7.74
C ILE A 18 18.59 -38.29 8.01
N PHE A 19 19.42 -37.66 8.85
CA PHE A 19 19.33 -36.23 9.12
C PHE A 19 19.41 -35.39 7.83
N LEU A 20 20.40 -35.69 6.96
CA LEU A 20 20.53 -34.98 5.69
C LEU A 20 19.31 -35.17 4.79
N LEU A 21 18.76 -36.38 4.70
CA LEU A 21 17.52 -36.63 3.94
C LEU A 21 16.32 -35.86 4.48
N ILE A 22 16.17 -35.79 5.80
CA ILE A 22 15.13 -35.00 6.44
C ILE A 22 15.28 -33.50 6.12
N VAL A 23 16.49 -32.98 6.20
CA VAL A 23 16.80 -31.59 5.88
C VAL A 23 16.47 -31.29 4.40
N VAL A 24 16.90 -32.14 3.48
CA VAL A 24 16.60 -31.98 2.04
C VAL A 24 15.11 -32.08 1.78
N PHE A 25 14.41 -33.02 2.42
CA PHE A 25 12.96 -33.13 2.33
C PHE A 25 12.24 -31.85 2.84
N LEU A 26 12.65 -31.33 4.00
CA LEU A 26 12.09 -30.12 4.56
C LEU A 26 12.32 -28.90 3.68
N ILE A 27 13.54 -28.75 3.14
CA ILE A 27 13.85 -27.70 2.17
C ILE A 27 12.94 -27.82 0.94
N GLY A 28 12.81 -29.04 0.40
CA GLY A 28 11.93 -29.30 -0.75
C GLY A 28 10.46 -28.99 -0.45
N ALA A 29 9.95 -29.40 0.71
CA ALA A 29 8.59 -29.14 1.15
C ALA A 29 8.32 -27.64 1.34
N ILE A 30 9.25 -26.94 1.99
CA ILE A 30 9.16 -25.48 2.19
C ILE A 30 9.24 -24.75 0.85
N SER A 31 10.18 -25.11 -0.03
CA SER A 31 10.38 -24.47 -1.33
C SER A 31 9.18 -24.63 -2.27
N ASN A 32 8.42 -25.70 -2.12
CA ASN A 32 7.23 -25.98 -2.92
C ASN A 32 5.91 -25.77 -2.16
N PHE A 33 5.94 -25.09 -1.02
CA PHE A 33 4.73 -24.92 -0.22
C PHE A 33 3.65 -24.15 -1.01
N PRO A 34 2.48 -24.79 -1.27
CA PRO A 34 1.47 -24.19 -2.17
C PRO A 34 0.83 -22.97 -1.56
N ALA A 35 0.69 -21.90 -2.35
CA ALA A 35 0.02 -20.68 -1.94
C ALA A 35 -1.43 -20.93 -1.46
N LYS A 36 -2.12 -21.89 -2.09
CA LYS A 36 -3.50 -22.28 -1.73
C LYS A 36 -3.62 -22.81 -0.31
N ALA A 37 -2.60 -23.56 0.16
CA ALA A 37 -2.57 -24.05 1.54
C ALA A 37 -2.32 -22.91 2.51
N PHE A 38 -1.42 -21.98 2.18
CA PHE A 38 -1.16 -20.79 2.98
C PHE A 38 -2.44 -19.94 3.14
N VAL A 39 -3.11 -19.61 2.04
CA VAL A 39 -4.37 -18.87 2.04
C VAL A 39 -5.41 -19.53 2.96
N ARG A 40 -5.57 -20.86 2.85
CA ARG A 40 -6.60 -21.59 3.59
C ARG A 40 -6.35 -21.69 5.10
N TYR A 41 -5.08 -21.82 5.52
CA TYR A 41 -4.74 -22.16 6.91
C TYR A 41 -4.07 -21.04 7.68
N VAL A 42 -3.55 -20.02 7.01
CA VAL A 42 -2.75 -18.97 7.65
C VAL A 42 -3.42 -17.60 7.60
N LEU A 43 -4.12 -17.29 6.49
CA LEU A 43 -4.77 -15.98 6.38
C LEU A 43 -6.00 -15.88 7.28
N PRO A 44 -6.22 -14.70 7.89
CA PRO A 44 -7.44 -14.47 8.68
C PRO A 44 -8.67 -14.47 7.78
N ALA A 45 -9.83 -14.84 8.33
CA ALA A 45 -11.10 -14.94 7.60
C ALA A 45 -11.60 -13.62 7.00
N SER A 46 -11.07 -12.49 7.46
CA SER A 46 -11.35 -11.16 6.89
C SER A 46 -10.73 -10.95 5.50
N ILE A 47 -9.79 -11.82 5.10
CA ILE A 47 -9.14 -11.77 3.79
C ILE A 47 -9.66 -12.92 2.94
N ILE A 48 -10.42 -12.59 1.90
CA ILE A 48 -10.94 -13.57 0.95
C ILE A 48 -10.03 -13.55 -0.28
N VAL A 49 -9.48 -14.72 -0.65
CA VAL A 49 -8.58 -14.86 -1.81
C VAL A 49 -9.14 -15.91 -2.76
N ASN A 50 -9.37 -15.50 -4.00
CA ASN A 50 -9.86 -16.37 -5.06
C ASN A 50 -8.81 -16.55 -6.17
N GLY A 51 -8.87 -17.71 -6.86
CA GLY A 51 -8.02 -17.98 -8.01
C GLY A 51 -6.52 -18.05 -7.68
N THR A 52 -6.18 -18.57 -6.49
CA THR A 52 -4.78 -18.69 -6.07
C THR A 52 -4.03 -19.75 -6.84
N SER A 53 -2.84 -19.42 -7.35
CA SER A 53 -1.93 -20.32 -8.04
C SER A 53 -0.49 -20.12 -7.62
N GLY A 54 0.36 -21.13 -7.83
CA GLY A 54 1.78 -21.11 -7.50
C GLY A 54 2.07 -21.46 -6.03
N THR A 55 3.21 -21.01 -5.54
CA THR A 55 3.73 -21.24 -4.20
C THR A 55 3.66 -19.96 -3.35
N VAL A 56 3.95 -20.06 -2.06
CA VAL A 56 4.09 -18.89 -1.18
C VAL A 56 5.21 -17.96 -1.65
N TRP A 57 6.20 -18.49 -2.36
CA TRP A 57 7.35 -17.74 -2.84
C TRP A 57 7.11 -17.02 -4.17
N TYR A 58 6.36 -17.66 -5.07
CA TYR A 58 6.02 -17.16 -6.40
C TYR A 58 4.60 -17.57 -6.73
N GLY A 59 3.73 -16.63 -6.88
CA GLY A 59 2.34 -16.97 -7.15
C GLY A 59 1.51 -15.78 -7.61
N SER A 60 0.25 -16.08 -7.80
CA SER A 60 -0.77 -15.09 -8.15
C SER A 60 -2.11 -15.44 -7.51
N ALA A 61 -2.95 -14.44 -7.39
CA ALA A 61 -4.36 -14.55 -7.05
C ALA A 61 -5.19 -13.68 -8.00
N SER A 62 -6.29 -14.22 -8.49
CA SER A 62 -7.16 -13.47 -9.41
C SER A 62 -7.90 -12.35 -8.70
N GLU A 63 -8.30 -12.59 -7.45
CA GLU A 63 -9.03 -11.62 -6.64
C GLU A 63 -8.64 -11.75 -5.18
N VAL A 64 -8.50 -10.61 -4.51
CA VAL A 64 -8.37 -10.51 -3.06
C VAL A 64 -9.31 -9.43 -2.56
N SER A 65 -10.14 -9.78 -1.58
CA SER A 65 -11.01 -8.83 -0.89
C SER A 65 -10.54 -8.66 0.56
N VAL A 66 -10.29 -7.42 0.95
CA VAL A 66 -9.91 -7.02 2.31
C VAL A 66 -10.78 -5.84 2.73
N ASN A 67 -11.59 -5.97 3.76
CA ASN A 67 -12.42 -4.88 4.28
C ASN A 67 -13.25 -4.14 3.20
N LYS A 68 -13.84 -4.87 2.24
CA LYS A 68 -14.58 -4.34 1.07
C LYS A 68 -13.72 -3.72 -0.04
N LEU A 69 -12.41 -3.69 0.12
CA LEU A 69 -11.49 -3.34 -0.96
C LEU A 69 -11.29 -4.56 -1.86
N PHE A 70 -11.56 -4.41 -3.15
CA PHE A 70 -11.38 -5.45 -4.15
C PHE A 70 -10.11 -5.20 -4.96
N LEU A 71 -9.19 -6.14 -4.92
CA LEU A 71 -7.96 -6.11 -5.68
C LEU A 71 -7.95 -7.26 -6.68
N ARG A 72 -7.48 -7.01 -7.90
CA ARG A 72 -7.42 -8.02 -8.97
C ARG A 72 -5.99 -8.30 -9.37
N ASP A 73 -5.80 -9.47 -9.97
CA ASP A 73 -4.54 -9.89 -10.59
C ASP A 73 -3.30 -9.64 -9.73
N ILE A 74 -3.39 -10.04 -8.45
CA ILE A 74 -2.25 -9.89 -7.54
C ILE A 74 -1.20 -10.92 -7.90
N ARG A 75 0.04 -10.47 -8.04
CA ARG A 75 1.21 -11.31 -8.24
C ARG A 75 2.24 -11.01 -7.19
N TRP A 76 2.89 -12.05 -6.69
CA TRP A 76 3.98 -11.90 -5.74
C TRP A 76 5.18 -12.74 -6.12
N SER A 77 6.34 -12.25 -5.76
CA SER A 77 7.61 -12.97 -5.88
C SER A 77 8.54 -12.61 -4.74
N ILE A 78 9.10 -13.61 -4.08
CA ILE A 78 10.09 -13.41 -3.03
C ILE A 78 11.37 -12.78 -3.58
N LYS A 79 12.05 -12.01 -2.73
CA LYS A 79 13.40 -11.51 -2.95
C LYS A 79 14.38 -12.24 -2.03
N PRO A 80 14.92 -13.42 -2.44
CA PRO A 80 15.68 -14.30 -1.55
C PRO A 80 16.93 -13.62 -0.95
N ILE A 81 17.56 -12.71 -1.69
CA ILE A 81 18.74 -11.98 -1.23
C ILE A 81 18.48 -11.18 0.05
N MET A 82 17.24 -10.71 0.26
CA MET A 82 16.85 -9.94 1.44
C MET A 82 16.76 -10.80 2.70
N LEU A 83 16.61 -12.12 2.56
CA LEU A 83 16.67 -13.04 3.69
C LEU A 83 18.03 -13.04 4.38
N LEU A 84 19.10 -12.74 3.66
CA LEU A 84 20.46 -12.64 4.21
C LEU A 84 20.60 -11.44 5.17
N SER A 85 19.77 -10.41 4.99
CA SER A 85 19.69 -9.25 5.89
C SER A 85 18.60 -9.39 6.96
N GLY A 86 18.00 -10.57 7.13
CA GLY A 86 16.95 -10.83 8.12
C GLY A 86 15.58 -10.28 7.74
N ASN A 87 15.37 -9.93 6.46
CA ASN A 87 14.09 -9.40 5.98
C ASN A 87 13.41 -10.38 5.02
N LEU A 88 12.16 -10.70 5.30
CA LEU A 88 11.30 -11.41 4.36
C LEU A 88 10.67 -10.38 3.41
N SER A 89 11.09 -10.38 2.15
CA SER A 89 10.69 -9.34 1.19
C SER A 89 10.04 -9.93 -0.05
N TYR A 90 8.92 -9.33 -0.46
CA TYR A 90 8.17 -9.70 -1.65
C TYR A 90 8.00 -8.51 -2.59
N LYS A 91 8.28 -8.73 -3.86
CA LYS A 91 7.78 -7.86 -4.92
C LYS A 91 6.31 -8.19 -5.14
N ILE A 92 5.45 -7.18 -5.09
CA ILE A 92 4.00 -7.30 -5.28
C ILE A 92 3.61 -6.42 -6.45
N SER A 93 2.78 -6.97 -7.33
CA SER A 93 2.07 -6.23 -8.38
C SER A 93 0.59 -6.50 -8.22
N LEU A 94 -0.23 -5.48 -8.25
CA LEU A 94 -1.68 -5.60 -8.11
C LEU A 94 -2.40 -4.59 -9.00
N TYR A 95 -3.62 -4.92 -9.37
CA TYR A 95 -4.47 -4.10 -10.23
C TYR A 95 -5.77 -3.76 -9.50
N PRO A 96 -5.80 -2.64 -8.74
CA PRO A 96 -7.02 -2.14 -8.15
C PRO A 96 -7.87 -1.50 -9.27
N PHE A 97 -9.04 -2.07 -9.54
CA PHE A 97 -9.96 -1.61 -10.58
C PHE A 97 -9.26 -1.34 -11.92
N ASN A 98 -9.15 -0.07 -12.33
CA ASN A 98 -8.53 0.35 -13.59
C ASN A 98 -7.12 0.92 -13.38
N GLY A 99 -6.43 0.52 -12.33
CA GLY A 99 -5.08 0.98 -12.03
C GLY A 99 -4.06 -0.13 -12.02
N LYS A 100 -2.82 0.24 -11.75
CA LYS A 100 -1.72 -0.70 -11.49
C LYS A 100 -0.87 -0.15 -10.37
N ILE A 101 -0.52 -1.01 -9.42
CA ILE A 101 0.42 -0.68 -8.34
C ILE A 101 1.47 -1.78 -8.27
N ASP A 102 2.73 -1.39 -8.33
CA ASP A 102 3.89 -2.24 -8.07
C ASP A 102 4.61 -1.75 -6.82
N GLY A 103 5.22 -2.66 -6.08
CA GLY A 103 6.02 -2.30 -4.90
C GLY A 103 6.75 -3.48 -4.31
N LEU A 104 7.60 -3.21 -3.35
CA LEU A 104 8.30 -4.19 -2.52
C LEU A 104 7.76 -4.09 -1.09
N VAL A 105 7.34 -5.21 -0.52
CA VAL A 105 6.92 -5.30 0.89
C VAL A 105 7.93 -6.12 1.63
N SER A 106 8.46 -5.59 2.71
CA SER A 106 9.44 -6.25 3.56
C SER A 106 8.93 -6.32 4.99
N SER A 107 9.06 -7.49 5.59
CA SER A 107 8.79 -7.70 7.03
C SER A 107 10.07 -8.13 7.73
N ASN A 108 10.34 -7.56 8.87
CA ASN A 108 11.42 -8.01 9.74
C ASN A 108 10.89 -8.89 10.88
N PHE A 109 11.79 -9.49 11.65
CA PHE A 109 11.44 -10.34 12.78
C PHE A 109 10.78 -9.59 13.95
N THR A 110 10.82 -8.26 13.98
CA THR A 110 10.15 -7.43 14.99
C THR A 110 8.70 -7.12 14.64
N GLY A 111 8.21 -7.62 13.49
CA GLY A 111 6.83 -7.44 13.05
C GLY A 111 6.55 -6.10 12.37
N SER A 112 7.57 -5.27 12.12
CA SER A 112 7.39 -4.06 11.32
C SER A 112 7.27 -4.41 9.84
N LEU A 113 6.36 -3.72 9.14
CA LEU A 113 6.20 -3.79 7.70
C LEU A 113 6.79 -2.54 7.06
N THR A 114 7.62 -2.72 6.05
CA THR A 114 8.15 -1.63 5.26
C THR A 114 7.83 -1.85 3.80
N TYR A 115 7.20 -0.87 3.19
CA TYR A 115 6.92 -0.83 1.77
C TYR A 115 7.96 0.06 1.10
N HIS A 116 8.53 -0.40 0.00
CA HIS A 116 9.54 0.32 -0.76
C HIS A 116 9.13 0.41 -2.22
N ASP A 117 9.55 1.49 -2.88
CA ASP A 117 9.37 1.70 -4.32
C ASP A 117 7.94 1.44 -4.79
N ILE A 118 6.93 1.92 -4.02
CA ILE A 118 5.53 1.83 -4.43
C ILE A 118 5.33 2.81 -5.57
N LYS A 119 5.03 2.29 -6.74
CA LYS A 119 4.70 3.08 -7.92
C LYS A 119 3.38 2.60 -8.49
N GLY A 120 2.53 3.53 -8.82
CA GLY A 120 1.23 3.17 -9.35
C GLY A 120 0.49 4.33 -9.96
N SER A 121 -0.46 3.98 -10.79
CA SER A 121 -1.44 4.90 -11.34
C SER A 121 -2.82 4.28 -11.17
N LEU A 122 -3.74 5.06 -10.63
CA LEU A 122 -5.15 4.74 -10.47
C LEU A 122 -5.93 5.67 -11.38
N SER A 123 -6.61 5.11 -12.36
CA SER A 123 -7.40 5.89 -13.32
C SER A 123 -8.64 6.50 -12.69
N GLU A 124 -9.22 7.49 -13.37
CA GLU A 124 -10.54 8.07 -13.04
C GLU A 124 -11.58 6.97 -12.85
N GLY A 125 -12.50 7.16 -11.90
CA GLY A 125 -13.47 6.15 -11.47
C GLY A 125 -12.97 5.25 -10.35
N THR A 126 -11.66 5.08 -10.20
CA THR A 126 -11.10 4.21 -9.14
C THR A 126 -11.33 4.78 -7.74
N LEU A 127 -11.18 6.09 -7.56
CA LEU A 127 -11.41 6.75 -6.27
C LEU A 127 -12.87 6.64 -5.83
N SER A 128 -13.80 6.90 -6.73
CA SER A 128 -15.23 6.80 -6.45
C SER A 128 -15.68 5.37 -6.14
N GLU A 129 -15.03 4.36 -6.70
CA GLU A 129 -15.26 2.95 -6.39
C GLU A 129 -14.62 2.53 -5.05
N LEU A 130 -13.42 3.02 -4.75
CA LEU A 130 -12.72 2.74 -3.48
C LEU A 130 -13.35 3.45 -2.29
N PHE A 131 -13.80 4.69 -2.50
CA PHE A 131 -14.30 5.58 -1.46
C PHE A 131 -15.63 6.25 -1.86
N PRO A 132 -16.71 5.46 -2.08
CA PRO A 132 -17.96 5.98 -2.62
C PRO A 132 -18.62 7.05 -1.74
N TYR A 133 -18.32 7.08 -0.43
CA TYR A 133 -18.90 8.05 0.50
C TYR A 133 -18.20 9.41 0.48
N LEU A 134 -16.99 9.49 -0.07
CA LEU A 134 -16.27 10.77 -0.14
C LEU A 134 -16.74 11.63 -1.31
N GLY A 135 -17.41 11.01 -2.30
CA GLY A 135 -17.88 11.72 -3.48
C GLY A 135 -16.75 12.37 -4.28
N ILE A 136 -15.55 11.80 -4.20
CA ILE A 136 -14.37 12.30 -4.91
C ILE A 136 -14.01 11.36 -6.07
N ASP A 137 -13.49 11.94 -7.14
CA ASP A 137 -12.94 11.20 -8.27
C ASP A 137 -11.73 11.93 -8.85
N GLY A 138 -10.94 11.23 -9.66
CA GLY A 138 -9.73 11.75 -10.28
C GLY A 138 -8.73 10.63 -10.54
N GLU A 139 -7.64 10.99 -11.19
CA GLU A 139 -6.49 10.10 -11.38
C GLU A 139 -5.50 10.28 -10.22
N ILE A 140 -4.96 9.18 -9.69
CA ILE A 140 -3.90 9.23 -8.68
C ILE A 140 -2.64 8.60 -9.23
N ASN A 141 -1.53 9.31 -9.13
CA ASN A 141 -0.20 8.79 -9.37
C ASN A 141 0.58 8.68 -8.04
N LEU A 142 0.99 7.46 -7.71
CA LEU A 142 1.74 7.14 -6.51
C LEU A 142 3.21 6.98 -6.83
N ASN A 143 4.08 7.62 -6.06
CA ASN A 143 5.52 7.42 -6.10
C ASN A 143 6.07 7.51 -4.66
N ILE A 144 5.94 6.41 -3.92
CA ILE A 144 6.35 6.31 -2.52
C ILE A 144 7.66 5.53 -2.46
N ASN A 145 8.73 6.21 -2.08
CA ASN A 145 10.06 5.60 -1.92
C ASN A 145 10.08 4.64 -0.74
N SER A 146 9.47 5.05 0.38
CA SER A 146 9.32 4.20 1.55
C SER A 146 8.11 4.57 2.40
N LEU A 147 7.45 3.55 2.95
CA LEU A 147 6.39 3.66 3.95
C LEU A 147 6.60 2.59 4.99
N LYS A 148 6.80 2.96 6.24
CA LYS A 148 6.97 2.02 7.36
C LYS A 148 5.74 2.00 8.25
N LEU A 149 5.26 0.79 8.53
CA LEU A 149 4.19 0.55 9.47
C LEU A 149 4.72 -0.17 10.72
N VAL A 150 4.26 0.27 11.87
CA VAL A 150 4.46 -0.41 13.16
C VAL A 150 3.10 -0.55 13.82
N ASN A 151 2.71 -1.77 14.20
CA ASN A 151 1.38 -2.06 14.75
C ASN A 151 0.23 -1.54 13.85
N ASN A 152 0.38 -1.68 12.53
CA ASN A 152 -0.53 -1.18 11.50
C ASN A 152 -0.69 0.35 11.41
N LEU A 153 0.08 1.12 12.18
CA LEU A 153 0.11 2.58 12.08
C LEU A 153 1.31 3.02 11.24
N PRO A 154 1.14 3.95 10.31
CA PRO A 154 2.24 4.52 9.56
C PRO A 154 3.09 5.41 10.48
N VAL A 155 4.40 5.13 10.51
CA VAL A 155 5.36 5.85 11.37
C VAL A 155 6.42 6.61 10.57
N MET A 156 6.56 6.30 9.29
CA MET A 156 7.48 7.00 8.39
C MET A 156 6.95 6.89 6.96
N MET A 157 7.00 7.97 6.22
CA MET A 157 6.65 8.02 4.81
C MET A 157 7.58 8.96 4.07
N ASP A 158 8.04 8.54 2.90
CA ASP A 158 8.84 9.32 1.96
C ASP A 158 8.29 9.11 0.55
N GLY A 159 8.01 10.19 -0.16
CA GLY A 159 7.49 10.12 -1.52
C GLY A 159 6.41 11.15 -1.81
N ASN A 160 5.69 10.94 -2.91
CA ASN A 160 4.63 11.83 -3.32
C ASN A 160 3.40 11.10 -3.86
N ILE A 161 2.27 11.79 -3.76
CA ILE A 161 0.97 11.40 -4.33
C ILE A 161 0.48 12.57 -5.15
N ASN A 162 0.32 12.36 -6.46
CA ASN A 162 -0.29 13.33 -7.35
C ASN A 162 -1.74 12.97 -7.61
N ILE A 163 -2.64 13.88 -7.34
CA ILE A 163 -4.05 13.77 -7.69
C ILE A 163 -4.28 14.68 -8.89
N ILE A 164 -4.69 14.11 -10.00
CA ILE A 164 -4.88 14.82 -11.27
C ILE A 164 -6.37 14.86 -11.58
N ASN A 165 -6.84 16.00 -12.05
CA ASN A 165 -8.23 16.22 -12.41
C ASN A 165 -9.21 15.85 -11.28
N LEU A 166 -8.89 16.26 -10.04
CA LEU A 166 -9.76 16.02 -8.89
C LEU A 166 -11.16 16.57 -9.14
N LYS A 167 -12.17 15.75 -8.93
CA LYS A 167 -13.59 16.11 -8.98
C LYS A 167 -14.20 15.83 -7.60
N ILE A 168 -15.12 16.68 -7.19
CA ILE A 168 -15.89 16.50 -5.96
C ILE A 168 -17.36 16.56 -6.32
N ASN A 169 -18.07 15.45 -6.16
CA ASN A 169 -19.49 15.32 -6.48
C ASN A 169 -20.31 16.34 -5.71
N GLY A 170 -21.22 17.03 -6.41
CA GLY A 170 -22.03 18.08 -5.81
C GLY A 170 -21.35 19.44 -5.64
N LEU A 171 -20.02 19.51 -5.76
CA LEU A 171 -19.27 20.76 -5.73
C LEU A 171 -19.11 21.33 -7.14
N SER A 172 -18.61 20.52 -8.07
CA SER A 172 -18.41 20.89 -9.47
C SER A 172 -18.51 19.66 -10.37
N ASP A 173 -19.13 19.83 -11.55
CA ASP A 173 -19.15 18.82 -12.61
C ASP A 173 -17.83 18.76 -13.38
N GLN A 174 -16.99 19.77 -13.20
CA GLN A 174 -15.66 19.87 -13.79
C GLN A 174 -14.57 19.56 -12.75
N SER A 175 -13.38 19.24 -13.23
CA SER A 175 -12.21 19.12 -12.36
C SER A 175 -11.97 20.42 -11.58
N ILE A 176 -11.71 20.30 -10.29
CA ILE A 176 -11.29 21.41 -9.45
C ILE A 176 -9.78 21.64 -9.46
N GLY A 177 -9.01 20.76 -10.09
CA GLY A 177 -7.58 20.93 -10.31
C GLY A 177 -6.73 19.72 -9.96
N ASN A 178 -5.43 19.94 -9.94
CA ASN A 178 -4.44 18.96 -9.56
C ASN A 178 -3.86 19.31 -8.18
N TYR A 179 -3.50 18.29 -7.41
CA TYR A 179 -2.96 18.47 -6.07
C TYR A 179 -1.80 17.52 -5.84
N LEU A 180 -0.71 18.07 -5.35
CA LEU A 180 0.49 17.34 -4.98
C LEU A 180 0.56 17.21 -3.45
N LEU A 181 0.64 15.98 -2.96
CA LEU A 181 0.99 15.66 -1.59
C LEU A 181 2.41 15.14 -1.58
N LYS A 182 3.31 15.81 -0.87
CA LYS A 182 4.71 15.42 -0.76
C LYS A 182 5.02 15.11 0.70
N PHE A 183 5.61 13.96 0.94
CA PHE A 183 5.99 13.50 2.27
C PHE A 183 7.51 13.41 2.34
N ASP A 184 8.08 14.04 3.36
CA ASP A 184 9.50 14.02 3.64
C ASP A 184 9.80 13.07 4.80
N PRO A 185 10.90 12.31 4.72
CA PRO A 185 11.24 11.34 5.76
C PRO A 185 11.56 12.04 7.08
N THR A 186 10.81 11.70 8.12
CA THR A 186 11.02 12.18 9.49
C THR A 186 11.10 10.98 10.44
N ILE A 187 11.69 11.15 11.61
CA ILE A 187 11.97 10.04 12.54
C ILE A 187 10.76 9.73 13.43
N ASP A 188 10.07 10.77 13.92
CA ASP A 188 9.06 10.63 14.98
C ASP A 188 7.62 10.94 14.51
N SER A 189 7.44 11.39 13.29
CA SER A 189 6.14 11.71 12.72
C SER A 189 6.21 11.68 11.18
N ILE A 190 5.06 11.60 10.52
CA ILE A 190 4.98 11.84 9.08
C ILE A 190 4.59 13.28 8.88
N ILE A 191 5.41 14.01 8.15
CA ILE A 191 5.13 15.38 7.75
C ILE A 191 5.00 15.42 6.23
N GLY A 192 3.92 16.01 5.74
CA GLY A 192 3.72 16.21 4.32
C GLY A 192 3.23 17.60 4.01
N SER A 193 3.51 18.10 2.80
CA SER A 193 2.93 19.29 2.23
C SER A 193 1.79 18.96 1.29
N ILE A 194 0.82 19.86 1.17
CA ILE A 194 -0.24 19.84 0.17
C ILE A 194 -0.09 21.11 -0.65
N GLU A 195 0.00 20.95 -1.96
CA GLU A 195 0.11 22.06 -2.91
C GLU A 195 -0.87 21.83 -4.06
N SER A 196 -1.50 22.91 -4.53
CA SER A 196 -2.35 22.90 -5.71
C SER A 196 -1.54 23.24 -6.96
N GLU A 197 -1.88 22.61 -8.08
CA GLU A 197 -1.31 22.89 -9.38
C GLU A 197 -2.42 22.97 -10.43
N ASN A 198 -2.49 24.09 -11.13
CA ASN A 198 -3.56 24.33 -12.14
C ASN A 198 -4.98 24.04 -11.60
N ALA A 199 -5.26 24.55 -10.41
CA ALA A 199 -6.50 24.29 -9.69
C ALA A 199 -7.44 25.51 -9.72
N LEU A 200 -8.75 25.24 -9.59
CA LEU A 200 -9.77 26.29 -9.37
C LEU A 200 -9.73 26.82 -7.93
N ILE A 201 -9.18 26.01 -7.02
CA ILE A 201 -9.04 26.33 -5.60
C ILE A 201 -7.56 26.16 -5.27
N ASP A 202 -6.91 27.26 -4.92
CA ASP A 202 -5.53 27.20 -4.47
C ASP A 202 -5.48 26.72 -3.02
N VAL A 203 -4.70 25.66 -2.79
CA VAL A 203 -4.51 25.04 -1.48
C VAL A 203 -3.02 24.96 -1.19
N ALA A 204 -2.65 25.41 0.01
CA ALA A 204 -1.33 25.17 0.57
C ALA A 204 -1.48 24.73 2.03
N GLY A 205 -0.94 23.57 2.36
CA GLY A 205 -1.15 22.99 3.69
C GLY A 205 -0.07 22.04 4.12
N VAL A 206 -0.16 21.63 5.38
CA VAL A 206 0.74 20.66 6.01
C VAL A 206 -0.11 19.54 6.61
N ILE A 207 0.31 18.32 6.38
CA ILE A 207 -0.21 17.11 7.02
C ILE A 207 0.81 16.70 8.07
N LYS A 208 0.37 16.47 9.30
CA LYS A 208 1.16 15.89 10.36
C LYS A 208 0.44 14.65 10.87
N LEU A 209 1.14 13.51 10.89
CA LEU A 209 0.62 12.26 11.44
C LEU A 209 1.62 11.77 12.49
N GLU A 210 1.13 11.61 13.70
CA GLU A 210 1.92 11.13 14.84
C GLU A 210 1.94 9.59 14.90
N THR A 211 2.91 9.04 15.60
CA THR A 211 3.10 7.59 15.73
C THR A 211 1.97 6.88 16.51
N ASP A 212 1.15 7.63 17.24
CA ASP A 212 -0.04 7.11 17.93
C ASP A 212 -1.28 7.07 17.03
N GLY A 213 -1.17 7.51 15.78
CA GLY A 213 -2.23 7.59 14.79
C GLY A 213 -3.05 8.88 14.83
N SER A 214 -2.75 9.82 15.72
CA SER A 214 -3.37 11.16 15.67
C SER A 214 -2.84 11.95 14.47
N TYR A 215 -3.72 12.66 13.79
CA TYR A 215 -3.33 13.48 12.65
C TYR A 215 -3.90 14.87 12.71
N GLU A 216 -3.17 15.81 12.14
CA GLU A 216 -3.54 17.20 11.96
C GLU A 216 -3.24 17.62 10.51
N ILE A 217 -4.21 18.25 9.87
CA ILE A 217 -4.08 18.84 8.54
C ILE A 217 -4.42 20.31 8.67
N THR A 218 -3.45 21.18 8.43
CA THR A 218 -3.61 22.63 8.53
C THR A 218 -3.18 23.29 7.23
N GLY A 219 -3.78 24.42 6.92
CA GLY A 219 -3.38 25.15 5.73
C GLY A 219 -4.28 26.31 5.41
N VAL A 220 -4.10 26.85 4.22
CA VAL A 220 -4.88 27.93 3.66
C VAL A 220 -5.49 27.51 2.35
N VAL A 221 -6.66 28.02 2.06
CA VAL A 221 -7.37 27.84 0.81
C VAL A 221 -7.85 29.17 0.27
N SER A 222 -7.72 29.39 -1.02
CA SER A 222 -8.20 30.59 -1.68
C SER A 222 -8.85 30.30 -3.03
N PRO A 223 -9.94 30.99 -3.36
CA PRO A 223 -10.46 31.01 -4.71
C PRO A 223 -9.51 31.82 -5.62
N ASN A 224 -9.38 31.41 -6.86
CA ASN A 224 -8.70 32.20 -7.90
C ASN A 224 -9.72 32.80 -8.89
N GLN A 225 -9.23 33.46 -9.92
CA GLN A 225 -10.07 34.14 -10.92
C GLN A 225 -10.98 33.22 -11.75
N PHE A 226 -10.73 31.93 -11.74
CA PHE A 226 -11.52 30.93 -12.47
C PHE A 226 -12.46 30.14 -11.56
N THR A 227 -12.43 30.40 -10.25
CA THR A 227 -13.27 29.69 -9.27
C THR A 227 -14.74 30.04 -9.50
N PRO A 228 -15.62 29.06 -9.74
CA PRO A 228 -17.05 29.28 -9.81
C PRO A 228 -17.61 29.89 -8.52
N GLU A 229 -18.62 30.78 -8.65
CA GLU A 229 -19.24 31.48 -7.52
C GLU A 229 -19.78 30.50 -6.46
N LYS A 230 -20.37 29.39 -6.88
CA LYS A 230 -20.85 28.33 -5.98
C LYS A 230 -19.74 27.82 -5.04
N ILE A 231 -18.54 27.63 -5.56
CA ILE A 231 -17.38 27.19 -4.77
C ILE A 231 -16.92 28.30 -3.83
N THR A 232 -16.87 29.54 -4.32
CA THR A 232 -16.49 30.70 -3.50
C THR A 232 -17.44 30.88 -2.31
N VAL A 233 -18.74 30.67 -2.51
CA VAL A 233 -19.74 30.70 -1.43
C VAL A 233 -19.47 29.57 -0.42
N LEU A 234 -19.18 28.36 -0.88
CA LEU A 234 -18.88 27.22 0.00
C LEU A 234 -17.59 27.44 0.81
N LEU A 235 -16.57 28.05 0.21
CA LEU A 235 -15.36 28.44 0.95
C LEU A 235 -15.68 29.44 2.07
N GLY A 236 -16.76 30.21 1.95
CA GLY A 236 -17.24 31.12 3.00
C GLY A 236 -17.55 30.44 4.35
N PHE A 237 -17.89 29.13 4.34
CA PHE A 237 -18.11 28.36 5.57
C PHE A 237 -16.81 28.11 6.37
N LEU A 238 -15.64 28.28 5.77
CA LEU A 238 -14.36 28.19 6.46
C LEU A 238 -14.02 29.48 7.24
N GLY A 239 -14.83 30.52 7.11
CA GLY A 239 -14.66 31.79 7.83
C GLY A 239 -14.30 32.95 6.92
N THR A 240 -13.94 34.08 7.57
CA THR A 240 -13.57 35.32 6.86
C THR A 240 -12.18 35.21 6.25
N PRO A 241 -12.02 35.67 4.99
CA PRO A 241 -10.70 35.63 4.36
C PRO A 241 -9.73 36.63 5.01
N ASN A 242 -8.45 36.32 4.96
CA ASN A 242 -7.40 37.27 5.31
C ASN A 242 -7.16 38.29 4.18
N ASN A 243 -6.17 39.19 4.36
CA ASN A 243 -5.83 40.23 3.39
C ASN A 243 -5.39 39.71 2.01
N LEU A 244 -5.01 38.41 1.92
CA LEU A 244 -4.63 37.71 0.68
C LEU A 244 -5.78 36.89 0.10
N ASN A 245 -7.02 37.12 0.57
CA ASN A 245 -8.20 36.35 0.19
C ASN A 245 -8.12 34.85 0.50
N GLN A 246 -7.30 34.47 1.48
CA GLN A 246 -7.11 33.10 1.93
C GLN A 246 -7.93 32.85 3.20
N ARG A 247 -8.39 31.62 3.35
CA ARG A 247 -9.09 31.13 4.54
C ARG A 247 -8.32 29.98 5.15
N ASP A 248 -8.14 30.03 6.45
CA ASP A 248 -7.50 28.95 7.18
C ASP A 248 -8.44 27.75 7.30
N PHE A 249 -7.85 26.56 7.23
CA PHE A 249 -8.54 25.32 7.56
C PHE A 249 -7.70 24.46 8.49
N ARG A 250 -8.37 23.71 9.35
CA ARG A 250 -7.77 22.75 10.25
C ARG A 250 -8.67 21.55 10.40
N PHE A 251 -8.11 20.38 10.17
CA PHE A 251 -8.75 19.09 10.40
C PHE A 251 -7.86 18.26 11.31
N GLU A 252 -8.45 17.63 12.30
CA GLU A 252 -7.74 16.74 13.21
C GLU A 252 -8.58 15.49 13.48
N GLY A 253 -7.89 14.38 13.74
CA GLY A 253 -8.55 13.11 13.99
C GLY A 253 -7.55 12.04 14.39
N ARG A 254 -8.02 10.78 14.33
CA ARG A 254 -7.21 9.60 14.64
C ARG A 254 -7.54 8.47 13.68
N LEU A 255 -6.50 7.72 13.23
CA LEU A 255 -6.58 6.54 12.37
C LEU A 255 -7.11 5.32 13.13
#